data_986bc6266fcbd72306eb3dbab39c6bf8
#
_entry.id   986bc6266fcbd72306eb3dbab39c6bf8
#
_cell.length_a   1.000
_cell.length_b   1.000
_cell.length_c   1.000
_cell.angle_alpha   90.00
_cell.angle_beta   90.00
_cell.angle_gamma   90.00
#
_symmetry.space_group_name_H-M   'P 1'
#
loop_
_entity.id
_entity.type
_entity.pdbx_description
1 polymer ?
#
loop_
_entity_poly.entity_id
_entity_poly.type
_entity_poly.pdbx_seq_one_letter_code
_entity_poly.pdbx_strand_id
1 'polypeptide(L)'
;MVLTAQGTPFIHSGQEYGRTKQFLDPAYKTTVPEDMVPNKSHLLRDKDGKPFVYPYFIHDSYDSSDAVNKFDWTKATDKKAYPENVKSRDYMKGLIALRQSTDAFRLKSLQDIKERVRLITVPGQNGVEKEDVAIGYQITAPNGDIYAVFVNADDKAREFTLETDFAHLRKAEVLADENQAGPVGIANPQGLEWTEKGLKLNALTAVVLRLSQGGAIVAPAVEEKPEFDLSSLKVEQNQAQNLAVNPETQETVVEALSQKVLPNTGTENKSPLALAGFSILTLLGLGSFLKKKEK
;
A
#
# COMPACT_ATOMS: atom_id res chain seq x y z
N MET A 1 -4.56 -2.70 -3.33
CA MET A 1 -3.97 -3.88 -4.01
C MET A 1 -2.88 -4.57 -3.18
N VAL A 2 -1.81 -3.91 -2.73
CA VAL A 2 -0.66 -4.57 -2.05
C VAL A 2 -1.10 -5.49 -0.91
N LEU A 3 -2.04 -5.06 -0.07
CA LEU A 3 -2.52 -5.84 1.09
C LEU A 3 -3.53 -6.95 0.74
N THR A 4 -4.09 -6.96 -0.46
CA THR A 4 -5.03 -8.00 -0.93
C THR A 4 -4.41 -8.94 -1.98
N ALA A 5 -3.19 -8.64 -2.44
CA ALA A 5 -2.43 -9.54 -3.32
C ALA A 5 -1.78 -10.68 -2.54
N GLN A 6 -1.42 -11.74 -3.26
CA GLN A 6 -0.60 -12.84 -2.72
C GLN A 6 0.84 -12.39 -2.48
N GLY A 7 1.57 -13.13 -1.66
CA GLY A 7 2.97 -12.85 -1.31
C GLY A 7 3.12 -11.87 -0.15
N THR A 8 4.35 -11.44 0.10
CA THR A 8 4.69 -10.54 1.20
C THR A 8 4.43 -9.09 0.79
N PRO A 9 3.56 -8.36 1.49
CA PRO A 9 3.33 -6.94 1.22
C PRO A 9 4.55 -6.11 1.62
N PHE A 10 4.93 -5.17 0.78
CA PHE A 10 5.99 -4.21 1.06
C PHE A 10 5.38 -2.80 1.12
N ILE A 11 5.51 -2.14 2.26
CA ILE A 11 4.92 -0.83 2.53
C ILE A 11 6.06 0.13 2.87
N HIS A 12 6.20 1.19 2.10
CA HIS A 12 7.16 2.25 2.39
C HIS A 12 6.69 3.07 3.59
N SER A 13 7.58 3.38 4.52
CA SER A 13 7.29 4.17 5.72
C SER A 13 6.65 5.52 5.36
N GLY A 14 5.47 5.80 5.90
CA GLY A 14 4.66 6.98 5.61
C GLY A 14 3.64 6.80 4.48
N GLN A 15 3.69 5.69 3.72
CA GLN A 15 2.68 5.39 2.69
C GLN A 15 1.28 5.29 3.29
N GLU A 16 1.17 4.81 4.52
CA GLU A 16 -0.08 4.65 5.26
C GLU A 16 -0.85 5.95 5.46
N TYR A 17 -0.16 7.09 5.60
CA TYR A 17 -0.80 8.40 5.72
C TYR A 17 -0.63 9.28 4.47
N GLY A 18 -0.19 8.70 3.35
CA GLY A 18 -0.03 9.43 2.10
C GLY A 18 1.17 10.38 2.10
N ARG A 19 2.31 9.98 2.72
CA ARG A 19 3.55 10.76 2.66
C ARG A 19 3.97 11.00 1.23
N THR A 20 4.26 12.24 0.91
CA THR A 20 4.91 12.63 -0.34
C THR A 20 6.37 13.00 -0.10
N LYS A 21 7.15 13.05 -1.16
CA LYS A 21 8.53 13.54 -1.12
C LYS A 21 8.59 14.99 -1.64
N GLN A 22 7.62 15.80 -1.24
CA GLN A 22 7.56 17.21 -1.60
C GLN A 22 8.77 17.96 -1.02
N PHE A 23 9.43 18.76 -1.86
CA PHE A 23 10.61 19.52 -1.45
C PHE A 23 10.18 20.88 -0.91
N LEU A 24 10.25 21.02 0.42
CA LEU A 24 9.69 22.16 1.16
C LEU A 24 10.71 23.27 1.44
N ASP A 25 11.76 23.40 0.63
CA ASP A 25 12.71 24.48 0.76
C ASP A 25 12.06 25.82 0.30
N PRO A 26 12.11 26.90 1.11
CA PRO A 26 11.52 28.20 0.77
C PRO A 26 11.96 28.79 -0.57
N ALA A 27 13.18 28.49 -1.04
CA ALA A 27 13.68 28.92 -2.34
C ALA A 27 12.88 28.33 -3.52
N TYR A 28 12.18 27.21 -3.28
CA TYR A 28 11.40 26.47 -4.29
C TYR A 28 9.89 26.52 -4.02
N LYS A 29 9.42 27.56 -3.32
CA LYS A 29 7.99 27.74 -3.04
C LYS A 29 7.17 27.93 -4.32
N THR A 30 7.80 28.42 -5.38
CA THR A 30 7.23 28.59 -6.73
C THR A 30 8.14 27.90 -7.75
N THR A 31 7.72 27.92 -9.01
CA THR A 31 8.56 27.41 -10.10
C THR A 31 9.81 28.27 -10.28
N VAL A 32 10.93 27.61 -10.57
CA VAL A 32 12.23 28.23 -10.85
C VAL A 32 12.66 27.93 -12.30
N PRO A 33 13.66 28.66 -12.87
CA PRO A 33 14.26 28.32 -14.16
C PRO A 33 14.78 26.87 -14.19
N GLU A 34 14.84 26.29 -15.39
CA GLU A 34 15.15 24.87 -15.60
C GLU A 34 16.53 24.47 -15.05
N ASP A 35 17.51 25.34 -15.16
CA ASP A 35 18.86 25.17 -14.64
C ASP A 35 18.96 25.26 -13.10
N MET A 36 17.89 25.74 -12.45
CA MET A 36 17.79 25.84 -10.99
C MET A 36 16.88 24.79 -10.36
N VAL A 37 16.27 23.89 -11.15
CA VAL A 37 15.37 22.85 -10.64
C VAL A 37 16.11 21.92 -9.69
N PRO A 38 15.50 21.56 -8.53
CA PRO A 38 16.11 20.64 -7.57
C PRO A 38 16.47 19.32 -8.23
N ASN A 39 17.69 18.84 -8.00
CA ASN A 39 18.16 17.58 -8.54
C ASN A 39 17.22 16.43 -8.16
N LYS A 40 17.03 15.46 -9.07
CA LYS A 40 16.17 14.29 -8.87
C LYS A 40 14.72 14.63 -8.50
N SER A 41 14.18 15.74 -9.02
CA SER A 41 12.81 16.15 -8.77
C SER A 41 11.97 16.23 -10.04
N HIS A 42 10.65 16.15 -9.85
CA HIS A 42 9.65 16.46 -10.87
C HIS A 42 8.80 17.65 -10.44
N LEU A 43 8.49 18.53 -11.38
CA LEU A 43 7.49 19.57 -11.21
C LEU A 43 6.12 18.93 -11.31
N LEU A 44 5.31 18.99 -10.24
CA LEU A 44 3.93 18.52 -10.27
C LEU A 44 2.93 19.68 -10.31
N ARG A 45 1.79 19.40 -10.89
CA ARG A 45 0.67 20.31 -11.09
C ARG A 45 -0.61 19.65 -10.62
N ASP A 46 -1.58 20.46 -10.22
CA ASP A 46 -2.92 19.99 -9.90
C ASP A 46 -3.70 19.59 -11.18
N LYS A 47 -4.95 19.13 -11.00
CA LYS A 47 -5.84 18.73 -12.09
C LYS A 47 -6.14 19.85 -13.12
N ASP A 48 -5.98 21.11 -12.70
CA ASP A 48 -6.21 22.28 -13.54
C ASP A 48 -4.91 22.79 -14.19
N GLY A 49 -3.81 22.04 -14.05
CA GLY A 49 -2.49 22.35 -14.62
C GLY A 49 -1.71 23.41 -13.84
N LYS A 50 -2.20 23.85 -12.67
CA LYS A 50 -1.54 24.83 -11.83
C LYS A 50 -0.47 24.17 -10.95
N PRO A 51 0.77 24.71 -10.88
CA PRO A 51 1.78 24.20 -9.98
C PRO A 51 1.33 24.25 -8.52
N PHE A 52 1.65 23.21 -7.74
CA PHE A 52 1.47 23.24 -6.29
C PHE A 52 2.33 24.33 -5.66
N VAL A 53 1.94 24.80 -4.48
CA VAL A 53 2.87 25.51 -3.58
C VAL A 53 3.95 24.50 -3.17
N TYR A 54 5.21 24.83 -3.39
CA TYR A 54 6.33 23.88 -3.41
C TYR A 54 6.11 22.77 -4.47
N PRO A 55 6.23 23.10 -5.77
CA PRO A 55 5.79 22.21 -6.84
C PRO A 55 6.74 21.06 -7.16
N TYR A 56 7.91 21.00 -6.52
CA TYR A 56 8.92 19.97 -6.79
C TYR A 56 8.80 18.79 -5.84
N PHE A 57 8.83 17.59 -6.40
CA PHE A 57 8.74 16.33 -5.66
C PHE A 57 9.93 15.45 -6.03
N ILE A 58 10.69 15.02 -5.03
CA ILE A 58 11.90 14.20 -5.22
C ILE A 58 11.49 12.79 -5.62
N HIS A 59 11.90 12.31 -6.79
CA HIS A 59 11.58 10.95 -7.24
C HIS A 59 12.57 9.90 -6.69
N ASP A 60 13.84 10.28 -6.51
CA ASP A 60 14.86 9.44 -5.89
C ASP A 60 15.41 10.13 -4.64
N SER A 61 14.95 9.66 -3.47
CA SER A 61 15.30 10.24 -2.17
C SER A 61 16.31 9.40 -1.39
N TYR A 62 17.03 8.49 -2.04
CA TYR A 62 17.97 7.59 -1.39
C TYR A 62 19.02 8.34 -0.54
N ASP A 63 19.57 9.42 -1.06
CA ASP A 63 20.59 10.28 -0.44
C ASP A 63 20.03 11.64 0.04
N SER A 64 18.69 11.76 0.13
CA SER A 64 18.06 13.00 0.59
C SER A 64 18.10 13.11 2.12
N SER A 65 18.15 14.35 2.60
CA SER A 65 18.11 14.66 4.03
C SER A 65 16.77 14.36 4.69
N ASP A 66 16.71 14.49 6.01
CA ASP A 66 15.49 14.35 6.80
C ASP A 66 14.39 15.34 6.38
N ALA A 67 14.74 16.47 5.77
CA ALA A 67 13.76 17.41 5.23
C ALA A 67 12.81 16.74 4.21
N VAL A 68 13.28 15.72 3.48
CA VAL A 68 12.50 14.92 2.53
C VAL A 68 12.10 13.57 3.15
N ASN A 69 12.99 12.93 3.90
CA ASN A 69 12.83 11.52 4.30
C ASN A 69 12.21 11.31 5.68
N LYS A 70 12.11 12.32 6.54
CA LYS A 70 11.54 12.17 7.88
C LYS A 70 10.08 11.69 7.83
N PHE A 71 9.69 10.91 8.83
CA PHE A 71 8.30 10.58 9.10
C PHE A 71 7.62 11.77 9.78
N ASP A 72 6.48 12.20 9.26
CA ASP A 72 5.70 13.31 9.83
C ASP A 72 4.62 12.77 10.77
N TRP A 73 4.94 12.68 12.05
CA TRP A 73 4.02 12.20 13.09
C TRP A 73 2.77 13.07 13.21
N THR A 74 2.88 14.39 12.99
CA THR A 74 1.73 15.29 13.06
C THR A 74 0.73 14.96 11.97
N LYS A 75 1.18 14.81 10.72
CA LYS A 75 0.31 14.37 9.62
C LYS A 75 -0.28 12.99 9.85
N ALA A 76 0.47 12.09 10.45
CA ALA A 76 0.01 10.73 10.71
C ALA A 76 -1.03 10.64 11.83
N THR A 77 -1.09 11.61 12.78
CA THR A 77 -1.89 11.46 14.00
C THR A 77 -2.88 12.59 14.30
N ASP A 78 -2.64 13.80 13.83
CA ASP A 78 -3.53 14.94 14.07
C ASP A 78 -4.73 14.94 13.11
N LYS A 79 -5.82 14.32 13.55
CA LYS A 79 -7.07 14.24 12.79
C LYS A 79 -7.70 15.61 12.50
N LYS A 80 -7.44 16.61 13.35
CA LYS A 80 -8.02 17.94 13.19
C LYS A 80 -7.34 18.71 12.08
N ALA A 81 -6.01 18.68 12.05
CA ALA A 81 -5.21 19.41 11.06
C ALA A 81 -5.07 18.61 9.74
N TYR A 82 -5.08 17.27 9.80
CA TYR A 82 -4.81 16.39 8.67
C TYR A 82 -5.82 15.23 8.58
N PRO A 83 -7.13 15.51 8.40
CA PRO A 83 -8.18 14.48 8.42
C PRO A 83 -8.00 13.41 7.36
N GLU A 84 -7.60 13.78 6.13
CA GLU A 84 -7.42 12.84 5.01
C GLU A 84 -6.21 11.92 5.21
N ASN A 85 -5.12 12.45 5.78
CA ASN A 85 -3.93 11.64 6.09
C ASN A 85 -4.25 10.61 7.18
N VAL A 86 -4.98 11.03 8.21
CA VAL A 86 -5.40 10.12 9.29
C VAL A 86 -6.42 9.11 8.78
N LYS A 87 -7.37 9.50 7.92
CA LYS A 87 -8.30 8.58 7.24
C LYS A 87 -7.54 7.53 6.45
N SER A 88 -6.55 7.93 5.64
CA SER A 88 -5.72 7.01 4.86
C SER A 88 -4.97 6.00 5.75
N ARG A 89 -4.38 6.47 6.86
CA ARG A 89 -3.73 5.61 7.85
C ARG A 89 -4.72 4.61 8.46
N ASP A 90 -5.89 5.06 8.87
CA ASP A 90 -6.90 4.19 9.50
C ASP A 90 -7.44 3.16 8.50
N TYR A 91 -7.59 3.56 7.23
CA TYR A 91 -7.93 2.64 6.14
C TYR A 91 -6.86 1.56 5.95
N MET A 92 -5.58 1.95 5.91
CA MET A 92 -4.46 1.01 5.82
C MET A 92 -4.41 0.06 7.01
N LYS A 93 -4.63 0.57 8.23
CA LYS A 93 -4.74 -0.24 9.46
C LYS A 93 -5.86 -1.28 9.33
N GLY A 94 -7.00 -0.88 8.80
CA GLY A 94 -8.13 -1.78 8.54
C GLY A 94 -7.79 -2.88 7.52
N LEU A 95 -7.11 -2.54 6.43
CA LEU A 95 -6.65 -3.53 5.45
C LEU A 95 -5.61 -4.51 6.03
N ILE A 96 -4.73 -4.05 6.92
CA ILE A 96 -3.78 -4.92 7.63
C ILE A 96 -4.55 -5.90 8.52
N ALA A 97 -5.52 -5.42 9.31
CA ALA A 97 -6.37 -6.26 10.14
C ALA A 97 -7.16 -7.29 9.32
N LEU A 98 -7.74 -6.86 8.18
CA LEU A 98 -8.40 -7.75 7.24
C LEU A 98 -7.45 -8.84 6.73
N ARG A 99 -6.24 -8.47 6.28
CA ARG A 99 -5.25 -9.45 5.81
C ARG A 99 -4.83 -10.43 6.90
N GLN A 100 -4.73 -9.98 8.15
CA GLN A 100 -4.38 -10.83 9.29
C GLN A 100 -5.52 -11.80 9.68
N SER A 101 -6.77 -11.44 9.43
CA SER A 101 -7.94 -12.25 9.79
C SER A 101 -8.18 -13.45 8.89
N THR A 102 -7.46 -13.58 7.77
CA THR A 102 -7.67 -14.66 6.79
C THR A 102 -6.39 -15.11 6.12
N ASP A 103 -6.32 -16.37 5.72
CA ASP A 103 -5.26 -16.91 4.88
C ASP A 103 -5.51 -16.73 3.36
N ALA A 104 -6.66 -16.18 2.97
CA ALA A 104 -7.00 -15.95 1.56
C ALA A 104 -5.91 -15.16 0.82
N PHE A 105 -5.32 -14.15 1.45
CA PHE A 105 -4.26 -13.30 0.86
C PHE A 105 -2.84 -13.80 1.14
N ARG A 106 -2.68 -15.00 1.74
CA ARG A 106 -1.41 -15.58 2.18
C ARG A 106 -1.33 -17.05 1.86
N LEU A 107 -1.75 -17.45 0.65
CA LEU A 107 -1.67 -18.83 0.19
C LEU A 107 -0.23 -19.29 0.15
N LYS A 108 0.00 -20.55 0.54
CA LYS A 108 1.35 -21.05 0.88
C LYS A 108 2.15 -21.54 -0.34
N SER A 109 1.47 -21.85 -1.44
CA SER A 109 2.13 -22.44 -2.61
C SER A 109 1.61 -21.86 -3.92
N LEU A 110 2.40 -21.98 -4.99
CA LEU A 110 1.95 -21.63 -6.34
C LEU A 110 0.77 -22.49 -6.78
N GLN A 111 0.71 -23.74 -6.33
CA GLN A 111 -0.40 -24.65 -6.62
C GLN A 111 -1.69 -24.14 -6.00
N ASP A 112 -1.66 -23.76 -4.70
CA ASP A 112 -2.83 -23.15 -4.03
C ASP A 112 -3.29 -21.90 -4.76
N ILE A 113 -2.37 -21.04 -5.20
CA ILE A 113 -2.72 -19.83 -5.93
C ILE A 113 -3.44 -20.18 -7.24
N LYS A 114 -2.93 -21.12 -8.01
CA LYS A 114 -3.54 -21.53 -9.28
C LYS A 114 -4.92 -22.16 -9.11
N GLU A 115 -5.14 -22.87 -8.02
CA GLU A 115 -6.44 -23.55 -7.76
C GLU A 115 -7.48 -22.63 -7.14
N ARG A 116 -7.05 -21.65 -6.31
CA ARG A 116 -7.92 -20.86 -5.45
C ARG A 116 -8.15 -19.44 -5.91
N VAL A 117 -7.31 -18.89 -6.81
CA VAL A 117 -7.44 -17.53 -7.33
C VAL A 117 -8.00 -17.58 -8.75
N ARG A 118 -9.11 -16.86 -8.97
CA ARG A 118 -9.75 -16.75 -10.28
C ARG A 118 -9.92 -15.29 -10.63
N LEU A 119 -9.51 -14.89 -11.84
CA LEU A 119 -9.83 -13.55 -12.35
C LEU A 119 -11.32 -13.48 -12.65
N ILE A 120 -11.96 -12.43 -12.18
CA ILE A 120 -13.36 -12.10 -12.49
C ILE A 120 -13.40 -11.19 -13.71
N THR A 121 -12.46 -10.25 -13.78
CA THR A 121 -12.45 -9.20 -14.78
C THR A 121 -11.06 -9.09 -15.42
N VAL A 122 -11.06 -9.05 -16.73
CA VAL A 122 -9.87 -8.79 -17.54
C VAL A 122 -10.12 -7.51 -18.35
N PRO A 123 -9.15 -6.57 -18.45
CA PRO A 123 -9.31 -5.37 -19.29
C PRO A 123 -9.77 -5.71 -20.71
N GLY A 124 -10.77 -4.97 -21.20
CA GLY A 124 -11.42 -5.22 -22.48
C GLY A 124 -12.54 -6.28 -22.44
N GLN A 125 -12.92 -6.76 -21.24
CA GLN A 125 -13.99 -7.71 -21.01
C GLN A 125 -14.88 -7.24 -19.85
N ASN A 126 -16.11 -7.78 -19.77
CA ASN A 126 -17.03 -7.56 -18.64
C ASN A 126 -17.24 -6.07 -18.28
N GLY A 127 -17.32 -5.18 -19.28
CA GLY A 127 -17.53 -3.74 -19.06
C GLY A 127 -16.30 -2.96 -18.63
N VAL A 128 -15.11 -3.61 -18.62
CA VAL A 128 -13.82 -2.96 -18.39
C VAL A 128 -13.09 -2.83 -19.73
N GLU A 129 -12.76 -1.63 -20.14
CA GLU A 129 -12.04 -1.38 -21.37
C GLU A 129 -10.57 -1.77 -21.25
N LYS A 130 -9.90 -1.98 -22.40
CA LYS A 130 -8.51 -2.43 -22.44
C LYS A 130 -7.55 -1.45 -21.77
N GLU A 131 -7.86 -0.17 -21.87
CA GLU A 131 -7.08 0.95 -21.34
C GLU A 131 -7.39 1.24 -19.86
N ASP A 132 -8.43 0.60 -19.31
CA ASP A 132 -8.85 0.84 -17.93
C ASP A 132 -7.85 0.26 -16.94
N VAL A 133 -7.64 0.99 -15.85
CA VAL A 133 -6.86 0.55 -14.69
C VAL A 133 -7.81 -0.12 -13.68
N ALA A 134 -8.47 -1.20 -14.11
CA ALA A 134 -9.49 -1.89 -13.33
C ALA A 134 -9.27 -3.41 -13.35
N ILE A 135 -9.47 -4.06 -12.21
CA ILE A 135 -9.33 -5.51 -12.06
C ILE A 135 -10.27 -6.05 -11.00
N GLY A 136 -10.81 -7.25 -11.26
CA GLY A 136 -11.53 -8.06 -10.28
C GLY A 136 -10.96 -9.47 -10.18
N TYR A 137 -10.89 -10.02 -8.97
CA TYR A 137 -10.49 -11.40 -8.74
C TYR A 137 -11.14 -11.98 -7.49
N GLN A 138 -11.35 -13.29 -7.50
CA GLN A 138 -11.88 -14.07 -6.40
C GLN A 138 -10.80 -14.99 -5.83
N ILE A 139 -10.83 -15.21 -4.52
CA ILE A 139 -9.98 -16.16 -3.82
C ILE A 139 -10.85 -17.04 -2.95
N THR A 140 -10.70 -18.37 -3.08
CA THR A 140 -11.26 -19.30 -2.11
C THR A 140 -10.23 -19.57 -1.02
N ALA A 141 -10.50 -19.11 0.19
CA ALA A 141 -9.63 -19.30 1.33
C ALA A 141 -9.51 -20.79 1.72
N PRO A 142 -8.46 -21.21 2.45
CA PRO A 142 -8.33 -22.60 2.91
C PRO A 142 -9.48 -23.10 3.77
N ASN A 143 -10.16 -22.21 4.52
CA ASN A 143 -11.37 -22.52 5.31
C ASN A 143 -12.68 -22.58 4.50
N GLY A 144 -12.61 -22.35 3.18
CA GLY A 144 -13.76 -22.35 2.29
C GLY A 144 -14.41 -21.00 2.07
N ASP A 145 -14.11 -19.97 2.87
CA ASP A 145 -14.64 -18.63 2.65
C ASP A 145 -14.19 -18.08 1.29
N ILE A 146 -15.08 -17.33 0.66
CA ILE A 146 -14.80 -16.71 -0.63
C ILE A 146 -14.58 -15.22 -0.42
N TYR A 147 -13.43 -14.74 -0.87
CA TYR A 147 -13.10 -13.31 -0.92
C TYR A 147 -13.08 -12.86 -2.37
N ALA A 148 -13.65 -11.69 -2.65
CA ALA A 148 -13.51 -11.05 -3.95
C ALA A 148 -12.99 -9.63 -3.79
N VAL A 149 -12.07 -9.25 -4.65
CA VAL A 149 -11.43 -7.94 -4.65
C VAL A 149 -11.69 -7.29 -5.99
N PHE A 150 -12.24 -6.09 -5.96
CA PHE A 150 -12.43 -5.26 -7.13
C PHE A 150 -11.70 -3.95 -6.93
N VAL A 151 -10.94 -3.52 -7.91
CA VAL A 151 -10.19 -2.27 -7.90
C VAL A 151 -10.52 -1.51 -9.17
N ASN A 152 -11.05 -0.32 -9.00
CA ASN A 152 -11.19 0.67 -10.05
C ASN A 152 -10.22 1.81 -9.77
N ALA A 153 -9.07 1.83 -10.44
CA ALA A 153 -8.08 2.91 -10.36
C ALA A 153 -8.23 3.92 -11.52
N ASP A 154 -9.35 3.88 -12.24
CA ASP A 154 -9.72 4.86 -13.26
C ASP A 154 -10.33 6.12 -12.61
N ASP A 155 -10.28 7.23 -13.29
CA ASP A 155 -10.92 8.50 -12.91
C ASP A 155 -12.44 8.52 -13.19
N LYS A 156 -12.99 7.41 -13.70
CA LYS A 156 -14.42 7.21 -14.01
C LYS A 156 -14.98 6.02 -13.23
N ALA A 157 -16.29 6.04 -13.01
CA ALA A 157 -17.00 4.87 -12.50
C ALA A 157 -16.93 3.72 -13.53
N ARG A 158 -16.71 2.48 -13.03
CA ARG A 158 -16.67 1.27 -13.86
C ARG A 158 -17.64 0.24 -13.36
N GLU A 159 -18.29 -0.45 -14.31
CA GLU A 159 -19.19 -1.55 -14.02
C GLU A 159 -18.53 -2.89 -14.35
N PHE A 160 -18.37 -3.72 -13.33
CA PHE A 160 -17.86 -5.07 -13.46
C PHE A 160 -19.03 -6.02 -13.70
N THR A 161 -19.14 -6.57 -14.90
CA THR A 161 -20.16 -7.56 -15.21
C THR A 161 -19.83 -8.87 -14.51
N LEU A 162 -20.76 -9.37 -13.70
CA LEU A 162 -20.61 -10.64 -13.00
C LEU A 162 -21.39 -11.72 -13.75
N GLU A 163 -20.67 -12.63 -14.39
CA GLU A 163 -21.24 -13.81 -15.02
C GLU A 163 -21.85 -14.77 -13.99
N THR A 164 -22.57 -15.76 -14.46
CA THR A 164 -23.29 -16.74 -13.62
C THR A 164 -22.41 -17.37 -12.55
N ASP A 165 -21.15 -17.66 -12.88
CA ASP A 165 -20.17 -18.26 -11.96
C ASP A 165 -19.85 -17.38 -10.75
N PHE A 166 -20.06 -16.07 -10.85
CA PHE A 166 -19.78 -15.09 -9.78
C PHE A 166 -21.05 -14.45 -9.21
N ALA A 167 -22.24 -14.90 -9.61
CA ALA A 167 -23.52 -14.36 -9.12
C ALA A 167 -23.68 -14.50 -7.60
N HIS A 168 -23.04 -15.50 -6.98
CA HIS A 168 -23.03 -15.73 -5.53
C HIS A 168 -22.44 -14.56 -4.74
N LEU A 169 -21.56 -13.75 -5.34
CA LEU A 169 -20.93 -12.59 -4.70
C LEU A 169 -21.95 -11.50 -4.31
N ARG A 170 -23.15 -11.49 -4.89
CA ARG A 170 -24.24 -10.58 -4.49
C ARG A 170 -24.70 -10.77 -3.04
N LYS A 171 -24.41 -11.93 -2.44
CA LYS A 171 -24.75 -12.26 -1.06
C LYS A 171 -23.59 -11.99 -0.10
N ALA A 172 -22.45 -11.54 -0.61
CA ALA A 172 -21.27 -11.30 0.17
C ALA A 172 -21.40 -10.00 0.98
N GLU A 173 -20.81 -9.98 2.16
CA GLU A 173 -20.63 -8.76 2.94
C GLU A 173 -19.46 -7.94 2.40
N VAL A 174 -19.51 -6.62 2.58
CA VAL A 174 -18.46 -5.71 2.17
C VAL A 174 -17.50 -5.51 3.34
N LEU A 175 -16.22 -5.80 3.16
CA LEU A 175 -15.17 -5.65 4.18
C LEU A 175 -14.27 -4.42 3.95
N ALA A 176 -14.25 -3.90 2.72
CA ALA A 176 -13.59 -2.64 2.39
C ALA A 176 -14.41 -1.92 1.33
N ASP A 177 -14.55 -0.62 1.49
CA ASP A 177 -15.24 0.29 0.58
C ASP A 177 -14.40 1.56 0.32
N GLU A 178 -14.94 2.63 -0.24
CA GLU A 178 -14.18 3.86 -0.50
C GLU A 178 -13.74 4.61 0.76
N ASN A 179 -14.30 4.30 1.94
CA ASN A 179 -14.11 5.06 3.17
C ASN A 179 -13.41 4.30 4.28
N GLN A 180 -13.59 2.99 4.36
CA GLN A 180 -13.13 2.18 5.46
C GLN A 180 -12.81 0.74 5.04
N ALA A 181 -12.01 0.05 5.85
CA ALA A 181 -11.68 -1.34 5.66
C ALA A 181 -11.55 -2.05 7.01
N GLY A 182 -11.79 -3.35 7.05
CA GLY A 182 -11.61 -4.15 8.26
C GLY A 182 -12.05 -5.61 8.08
N PRO A 183 -11.89 -6.44 9.11
CA PRO A 183 -12.31 -7.84 9.08
C PRO A 183 -13.80 -8.04 9.33
N VAL A 184 -14.54 -6.97 9.67
CA VAL A 184 -15.98 -7.00 9.98
C VAL A 184 -16.76 -6.34 8.86
N GLY A 185 -17.92 -6.89 8.53
CA GLY A 185 -18.78 -6.38 7.47
C GLY A 185 -19.26 -4.94 7.71
N ILE A 186 -19.25 -4.14 6.67
CA ILE A 186 -19.69 -2.74 6.65
C ILE A 186 -21.19 -2.72 6.43
N ALA A 187 -21.95 -2.15 7.38
CA ALA A 187 -23.41 -2.12 7.32
C ALA A 187 -23.97 -1.25 6.17
N ASN A 188 -23.32 -0.12 5.90
CA ASN A 188 -23.74 0.82 4.86
C ASN A 188 -22.54 1.17 3.97
N PRO A 189 -22.12 0.26 3.09
CA PRO A 189 -20.94 0.49 2.25
C PRO A 189 -21.19 1.61 1.23
N GLN A 190 -20.12 2.35 0.92
CA GLN A 190 -20.11 3.49 0.01
C GLN A 190 -19.20 3.24 -1.18
N GLY A 191 -19.42 3.97 -2.28
CA GLY A 191 -18.58 3.88 -3.49
C GLY A 191 -18.86 2.68 -4.37
N LEU A 192 -19.90 1.90 -4.08
CA LEU A 192 -20.31 0.76 -4.87
C LEU A 192 -21.84 0.67 -5.02
N GLU A 193 -22.28 0.08 -6.13
CA GLU A 193 -23.68 -0.14 -6.45
C GLU A 193 -23.87 -1.51 -7.11
N TRP A 194 -24.80 -2.31 -6.59
CA TRP A 194 -25.20 -3.55 -7.26
C TRP A 194 -26.19 -3.24 -8.38
N THR A 195 -25.80 -3.55 -9.62
CA THR A 195 -26.66 -3.42 -10.80
C THR A 195 -27.22 -4.78 -11.23
N GLU A 196 -28.08 -4.81 -12.23
CA GLU A 196 -28.56 -6.07 -12.83
C GLU A 196 -27.40 -6.88 -13.41
N LYS A 197 -26.41 -6.21 -14.02
CA LYS A 197 -25.27 -6.84 -14.68
C LYS A 197 -24.17 -7.27 -13.72
N GLY A 198 -24.00 -6.56 -12.60
CA GLY A 198 -22.91 -6.87 -11.70
C GLY A 198 -22.66 -5.84 -10.60
N LEU A 199 -21.44 -5.34 -10.51
CA LEU A 199 -20.99 -4.42 -9.48
C LEU A 199 -20.38 -3.17 -10.13
N LYS A 200 -20.98 -2.01 -9.86
CA LYS A 200 -20.45 -0.71 -10.29
C LYS A 200 -19.67 -0.08 -9.15
N LEU A 201 -18.48 0.39 -9.44
CA LEU A 201 -17.61 1.13 -8.50
C LEU A 201 -17.43 2.57 -8.95
N ASN A 202 -17.40 3.49 -8.00
CA ASN A 202 -16.98 4.86 -8.22
C ASN A 202 -15.53 4.91 -8.73
N ALA A 203 -15.12 6.06 -9.25
CA ALA A 203 -13.73 6.34 -9.60
C ALA A 203 -12.81 6.11 -8.39
N LEU A 204 -11.59 5.63 -8.62
CA LEU A 204 -10.53 5.48 -7.60
C LEU A 204 -10.97 4.65 -6.36
N THR A 205 -11.86 3.68 -6.54
CA THR A 205 -12.45 2.89 -5.47
C THR A 205 -11.98 1.44 -5.51
N ALA A 206 -11.67 0.87 -4.35
CA ALA A 206 -11.43 -0.56 -4.17
C ALA A 206 -12.44 -1.14 -3.19
N VAL A 207 -12.94 -2.34 -3.50
CA VAL A 207 -13.92 -3.06 -2.68
C VAL A 207 -13.40 -4.47 -2.38
N VAL A 208 -13.56 -4.90 -1.14
CA VAL A 208 -13.32 -6.28 -0.75
C VAL A 208 -14.61 -6.88 -0.23
N LEU A 209 -15.00 -7.98 -0.81
CA LEU A 209 -16.18 -8.76 -0.43
C LEU A 209 -15.76 -10.05 0.28
N ARG A 210 -16.62 -10.54 1.19
CA ARG A 210 -16.51 -11.87 1.78
C ARG A 210 -17.85 -12.59 1.75
N LEU A 211 -17.86 -13.81 1.25
CA LEU A 211 -18.95 -14.76 1.42
C LEU A 211 -18.46 -15.85 2.37
N SER A 212 -18.96 -15.84 3.60
CA SER A 212 -18.63 -16.85 4.60
C SER A 212 -19.36 -18.16 4.30
N GLN A 213 -18.64 -19.28 4.38
CA GLN A 213 -19.20 -20.63 4.18
C GLN A 213 -19.65 -21.30 5.50
N GLY A 214 -19.89 -20.51 6.54
CA GLY A 214 -20.51 -21.00 7.79
C GLY A 214 -19.57 -21.26 8.95
N GLY A 215 -18.32 -20.80 8.87
CA GLY A 215 -17.43 -20.72 10.03
C GLY A 215 -17.71 -19.45 10.85
N ALA A 216 -17.93 -19.57 12.16
CA ALA A 216 -17.99 -18.40 13.03
C ALA A 216 -16.68 -17.60 12.89
N ILE A 217 -16.80 -16.29 12.65
CA ILE A 217 -15.64 -15.40 12.65
C ILE A 217 -15.16 -15.34 14.10
N VAL A 218 -14.07 -16.01 14.40
CA VAL A 218 -13.27 -15.67 15.56
C VAL A 218 -12.54 -14.40 15.20
N ALA A 219 -13.09 -13.25 15.57
CA ALA A 219 -12.33 -12.03 15.56
C ALA A 219 -11.02 -12.33 16.31
N PRO A 220 -9.83 -12.08 15.73
CA PRO A 220 -8.61 -12.22 16.50
C PRO A 220 -8.80 -11.38 17.76
N ALA A 221 -8.59 -11.99 18.92
CA ALA A 221 -8.55 -11.25 20.18
C ALA A 221 -7.57 -10.10 19.93
N VAL A 222 -8.06 -8.87 20.04
CA VAL A 222 -7.20 -7.70 20.06
C VAL A 222 -6.48 -7.83 21.38
N GLU A 223 -5.30 -8.45 21.37
CA GLU A 223 -4.36 -8.27 22.47
C GLU A 223 -4.11 -6.77 22.52
N GLU A 224 -4.66 -6.10 23.51
CA GLU A 224 -4.22 -4.76 23.88
C GLU A 224 -2.73 -4.86 24.14
N LYS A 225 -1.93 -4.53 23.13
CA LYS A 225 -0.50 -4.36 23.35
C LYS A 225 -0.36 -3.26 24.40
N PRO A 226 0.45 -3.48 25.45
CA PRO A 226 0.66 -2.47 26.45
C PRO A 226 1.01 -1.16 25.77
N GLU A 227 0.35 -0.09 26.19
CA GLU A 227 0.59 1.26 25.71
C GLU A 227 2.09 1.54 25.86
N PHE A 228 2.75 1.83 24.75
CA PHE A 228 4.20 2.04 24.74
C PHE A 228 4.48 3.34 25.49
N ASP A 229 5.00 3.23 26.70
CA ASP A 229 5.33 4.39 27.54
C ASP A 229 6.50 5.19 26.93
N LEU A 230 6.15 6.29 26.25
CA LEU A 230 7.10 7.22 25.66
C LEU A 230 7.93 7.99 26.69
N SER A 231 7.60 7.91 27.98
CA SER A 231 8.35 8.63 29.02
C SER A 231 9.77 8.06 29.20
N SER A 232 9.96 6.78 28.90
CA SER A 232 11.26 6.12 28.96
C SER A 232 12.23 6.58 27.86
N LEU A 233 11.72 7.08 26.72
CA LEU A 233 12.59 7.57 25.62
C LEU A 233 13.23 8.94 25.89
N LYS A 234 12.69 9.71 26.84
CA LYS A 234 13.28 11.02 27.21
C LYS A 234 14.59 10.91 27.98
N VAL A 235 14.84 9.76 28.61
CA VAL A 235 16.07 9.55 29.42
C VAL A 235 17.30 9.35 28.53
N GLU A 236 17.16 8.71 27.36
CA GLU A 236 18.30 8.46 26.47
C GLU A 236 18.77 9.72 25.73
N GLN A 237 17.85 10.66 25.41
CA GLN A 237 18.24 11.92 24.76
C GLN A 237 19.05 12.82 25.69
N ASN A 238 18.82 12.80 27.00
CA ASN A 238 19.59 13.59 27.95
C ASN A 238 20.99 13.02 28.20
N GLN A 239 21.20 11.71 28.01
CA GLN A 239 22.53 11.10 28.11
C GLN A 239 23.37 11.38 26.85
N ALA A 240 22.75 11.42 25.67
CA ALA A 240 23.46 11.76 24.43
C ALA A 240 23.93 13.23 24.37
N GLN A 241 23.18 14.15 24.96
CA GLN A 241 23.57 15.56 25.02
C GLN A 241 24.72 15.86 26.00
N ASN A 242 24.91 15.05 27.04
CA ASN A 242 25.99 15.21 27.99
C ASN A 242 27.32 14.57 27.56
N LEU A 243 27.31 13.77 26.47
CA LEU A 243 28.53 13.16 25.90
C LEU A 243 29.20 14.03 24.81
N ALA A 244 28.63 15.18 24.45
CA ALA A 244 29.04 16.00 23.31
C ALA A 244 30.07 17.13 23.70
N VAL A 245 30.71 17.11 24.87
CA VAL A 245 31.53 18.22 25.34
C VAL A 245 33.02 17.86 25.55
N ASN A 246 33.54 16.82 24.94
CA ASN A 246 35.01 16.61 24.99
C ASN A 246 35.56 16.13 23.64
N PRO A 247 36.33 16.96 22.92
CA PRO A 247 36.85 16.63 21.58
C PRO A 247 37.88 15.49 21.55
N GLU A 248 38.48 15.13 22.64
CA GLU A 248 39.54 14.09 22.71
C GLU A 248 38.97 12.65 22.81
N THR A 249 37.66 12.48 22.99
CA THR A 249 37.05 11.17 23.13
C THR A 249 36.36 10.65 21.84
N GLN A 250 36.39 11.42 20.75
CA GLN A 250 35.72 11.04 19.50
C GLN A 250 36.39 9.87 18.78
N GLU A 251 37.72 9.71 18.84
CA GLU A 251 38.41 8.61 18.16
C GLU A 251 38.11 7.23 18.78
N THR A 252 37.98 7.16 20.10
CA THR A 252 37.74 5.88 20.81
C THR A 252 36.31 5.39 20.71
N VAL A 253 35.33 6.26 20.52
CA VAL A 253 33.91 5.88 20.38
C VAL A 253 33.59 5.39 18.97
N VAL A 254 34.22 5.94 17.94
CA VAL A 254 34.07 5.50 16.56
C VAL A 254 34.67 4.10 16.38
N GLU A 255 35.77 3.78 17.04
CA GLU A 255 36.40 2.45 16.97
C GLU A 255 35.63 1.39 17.74
N ALA A 256 34.95 1.74 18.84
CA ALA A 256 34.11 0.82 19.61
C ALA A 256 32.75 0.51 18.91
N LEU A 257 32.23 1.43 18.09
CA LEU A 257 31.01 1.24 17.32
C LEU A 257 31.24 0.45 16.02
N SER A 258 32.48 0.48 15.48
CA SER A 258 32.83 -0.31 14.29
C SER A 258 33.02 -1.80 14.57
N GLN A 259 33.12 -2.22 15.84
CA GLN A 259 33.24 -3.63 16.22
C GLN A 259 31.93 -4.34 16.60
N LYS A 260 30.78 -3.66 16.60
CA LYS A 260 29.49 -4.34 16.63
C LYS A 260 29.19 -4.88 15.23
N VAL A 261 29.68 -6.08 14.96
CA VAL A 261 29.33 -6.88 13.80
C VAL A 261 27.83 -7.03 13.76
N LEU A 262 27.18 -6.41 12.78
CA LEU A 262 25.79 -6.73 12.43
C LEU A 262 25.70 -8.23 12.16
N PRO A 263 24.63 -8.92 12.60
CA PRO A 263 24.45 -10.34 12.28
C PRO A 263 24.55 -10.50 10.78
N ASN A 264 25.45 -11.39 10.34
CA ASN A 264 25.62 -11.74 8.95
C ASN A 264 24.37 -12.50 8.49
N THR A 265 23.40 -11.79 7.86
CA THR A 265 22.21 -12.39 7.27
C THR A 265 22.45 -12.93 5.86
N GLY A 266 23.70 -13.00 5.44
CA GLY A 266 24.12 -13.61 4.19
C GLY A 266 24.29 -15.11 4.32
N THR A 267 23.21 -15.89 4.39
CA THR A 267 23.27 -17.31 4.05
C THR A 267 23.17 -17.43 2.54
N GLU A 268 24.26 -17.90 1.94
CA GLU A 268 24.24 -18.47 0.60
C GLU A 268 23.29 -19.68 0.58
N ASN A 269 22.03 -19.45 0.27
CA ASN A 269 21.13 -20.49 -0.19
C ASN A 269 20.47 -20.00 -1.47
N LYS A 270 20.95 -20.51 -2.58
CA LYS A 270 20.34 -20.41 -3.89
C LYS A 270 18.98 -21.11 -3.83
N SER A 271 17.97 -20.40 -3.31
CA SER A 271 16.60 -20.87 -3.36
C SER A 271 15.99 -20.46 -4.70
N PRO A 272 15.42 -21.40 -5.49
CA PRO A 272 14.81 -21.09 -6.79
C PRO A 272 13.52 -20.24 -6.68
N LEU A 273 13.12 -19.84 -5.49
CA LEU A 273 11.91 -19.04 -5.22
C LEU A 273 12.01 -17.58 -5.62
N ALA A 274 13.21 -17.01 -5.76
CA ALA A 274 13.38 -15.63 -6.20
C ALA A 274 13.05 -15.41 -7.69
N LEU A 275 13.12 -16.46 -8.52
CA LEU A 275 12.79 -16.39 -9.96
C LEU A 275 11.27 -16.51 -10.23
N ALA A 276 10.48 -17.06 -9.30
CA ALA A 276 9.06 -17.28 -9.51
C ALA A 276 8.22 -16.01 -9.47
N GLY A 277 8.67 -14.99 -8.72
CA GLY A 277 7.98 -13.69 -8.64
C GLY A 277 8.01 -12.88 -9.93
N PHE A 278 9.08 -13.01 -10.72
CA PHE A 278 9.22 -12.31 -12.00
C PHE A 278 8.43 -12.98 -13.13
N SER A 279 8.22 -14.29 -13.06
CA SER A 279 7.54 -15.04 -14.12
C SER A 279 6.03 -14.85 -14.13
N ILE A 280 5.40 -14.45 -13.01
CA ILE A 280 3.95 -14.20 -12.94
C ILE A 280 3.59 -12.85 -13.57
N LEU A 281 4.48 -11.85 -13.50
CA LEU A 281 4.25 -10.56 -14.17
C LEU A 281 4.32 -10.68 -15.71
N THR A 282 5.11 -11.60 -16.24
CA THR A 282 5.22 -11.85 -17.68
C THR A 282 4.07 -12.69 -18.23
N LEU A 283 3.46 -13.55 -17.42
CA LEU A 283 2.27 -14.33 -17.81
C LEU A 283 0.98 -13.51 -17.82
N LEU A 284 0.94 -12.35 -17.15
CA LEU A 284 -0.21 -11.45 -17.13
C LEU A 284 -0.18 -10.37 -18.24
N GLY A 285 0.60 -10.55 -19.30
CA GLY A 285 0.48 -9.75 -20.52
C GLY A 285 1.17 -8.37 -20.52
N LEU A 286 1.98 -8.03 -19.52
CA LEU A 286 2.73 -6.77 -19.46
C LEU A 286 4.07 -6.82 -20.22
N GLY A 287 4.38 -7.94 -20.88
CA GLY A 287 5.62 -8.16 -21.65
C GLY A 287 5.64 -7.57 -23.06
N SER A 288 4.56 -6.94 -23.54
CA SER A 288 4.44 -6.55 -24.95
C SER A 288 4.75 -5.08 -25.26
N PHE A 289 5.13 -4.27 -24.28
CA PHE A 289 5.31 -2.82 -24.49
C PHE A 289 6.73 -2.35 -24.81
N LEU A 290 7.71 -3.23 -24.96
CA LEU A 290 9.11 -2.84 -25.22
C LEU A 290 9.64 -3.25 -26.61
N LYS A 291 8.80 -3.39 -27.62
CA LYS A 291 9.28 -3.60 -29.00
C LYS A 291 8.49 -2.79 -30.00
N LYS A 292 8.72 -1.47 -30.05
CA LYS A 292 8.55 -0.67 -31.28
C LYS A 292 9.09 0.75 -31.14
N LYS A 293 10.41 0.92 -31.25
CA LYS A 293 11.02 2.14 -31.77
C LYS A 293 12.44 1.83 -32.27
N GLU A 294 12.51 1.23 -33.43
CA GLU A 294 13.62 1.37 -34.38
C GLU A 294 13.02 1.20 -35.77
N LYS A 295 12.73 2.33 -36.38
CA LYS A 295 12.94 2.68 -37.80
C LYS A 295 12.52 4.13 -37.99
#